data_6d2847a082749cd3be559e746fccd381
#
_entry.id   6d2847a082749cd3be559e746fccd381
#
_cell.length_a   1.000
_cell.length_b   1.000
_cell.length_c   1.000
_cell.angle_alpha   90.00
_cell.angle_beta   90.00
_cell.angle_gamma   90.00
#
_symmetry.space_group_name_H-M   'P 1'
#
loop_
_entity.id
_entity.type
_entity.pdbx_description
1 polymer ?
#
loop_
_entity_poly.entity_id
_entity_poly.type
_entity_poly.pdbx_seq_one_letter_code
_entity_poly.pdbx_strand_id
1 'polypeptide(L)'
;GYRHIDTAHAYQNERGVGQAVKESGIPREEIWITSKLWPSEYGEGKTAKAIDKMLERLQTDYIDLLLLHQQFGDYLGAWKDMEKAVAESKVKSIGLSNFESERLEEVLAAATINPSVLQVECHPYYQQNDLKKRIAPYNTVIESWYPLGHGDAALIEEPVFTKLAEKYGKTNAQ
;
A
#
# COMPACT_ATOMS: atom_id res chain seq x y z
N GLY A 1 -19.10 7.38 -3.05
CA GLY A 1 -17.74 7.94 -2.93
C GLY A 1 -16.73 6.87 -2.55
N TYR A 2 -15.45 7.19 -2.68
CA TYR A 2 -14.37 6.30 -2.27
C TYR A 2 -14.38 6.07 -0.75
N ARG A 3 -13.94 4.89 -0.33
CA ARG A 3 -13.78 4.49 1.07
C ARG A 3 -12.36 4.02 1.37
N HIS A 4 -11.50 3.96 0.39
CA HIS A 4 -10.08 3.64 0.51
C HIS A 4 -9.25 4.88 0.21
N ILE A 5 -8.37 5.24 1.16
CA ILE A 5 -7.42 6.34 1.06
C ILE A 5 -6.01 5.75 1.14
N ASP A 6 -5.20 5.96 0.12
CA ASP A 6 -3.78 5.61 0.10
C ASP A 6 -2.94 6.88 0.30
N THR A 7 -2.16 6.89 1.36
CA THR A 7 -1.20 7.96 1.66
C THR A 7 0.17 7.39 2.00
N ALA A 8 1.09 8.22 2.45
CA ALA A 8 2.42 7.82 2.91
C ALA A 8 3.05 8.91 3.77
N HIS A 9 4.00 8.53 4.64
CA HIS A 9 4.85 9.50 5.35
C HIS A 9 5.53 10.48 4.38
N ALA A 10 6.05 9.96 3.27
CA ALA A 10 6.75 10.78 2.26
C ALA A 10 5.87 11.86 1.61
N TYR A 11 4.54 11.71 1.60
CA TYR A 11 3.63 12.69 1.00
C TYR A 11 3.37 13.90 1.91
N GLN A 12 3.77 13.84 3.18
CA GLN A 12 3.64 14.91 4.16
C GLN A 12 2.21 15.43 4.35
N ASN A 13 1.20 14.60 4.06
CA ASN A 13 -0.22 14.98 4.10
C ASN A 13 -1.06 14.13 5.07
N GLU A 14 -0.46 13.26 5.88
CA GLU A 14 -1.18 12.36 6.80
C GLU A 14 -2.10 13.12 7.78
N ARG A 15 -1.68 14.31 8.25
CA ARG A 15 -2.53 15.17 9.11
C ARG A 15 -3.80 15.61 8.38
N GLY A 16 -3.68 16.01 7.11
CA GLY A 16 -4.82 16.39 6.28
C GLY A 16 -5.74 15.20 6.01
N VAL A 17 -5.19 14.01 5.80
CA VAL A 17 -5.97 12.77 5.66
C VAL A 17 -6.75 12.48 6.95
N GLY A 18 -6.10 12.50 8.11
CA GLY A 18 -6.75 12.28 9.39
C GLY A 18 -7.88 13.28 9.67
N GLN A 19 -7.62 14.57 9.40
CA GLN A 19 -8.63 15.63 9.53
C GLN A 19 -9.82 15.39 8.59
N ALA A 20 -9.58 15.06 7.32
CA ALA A 20 -10.64 14.80 6.34
C ALA A 20 -11.50 13.59 6.74
N VAL A 21 -10.88 12.51 7.24
CA VAL A 21 -11.60 11.34 7.74
C VAL A 21 -12.51 11.72 8.91
N LYS A 22 -11.98 12.45 9.87
CA LYS A 22 -12.73 12.91 11.05
C LYS A 22 -13.90 13.82 10.68
N GLU A 23 -13.71 14.73 9.73
CA GLU A 23 -14.72 15.69 9.28
C GLU A 23 -15.74 15.08 8.32
N SER A 24 -15.46 13.93 7.74
CA SER A 24 -16.34 13.26 6.77
C SER A 24 -17.68 12.81 7.35
N GLY A 25 -17.75 12.63 8.68
CA GLY A 25 -18.91 12.06 9.37
C GLY A 25 -19.15 10.56 9.07
N ILE A 26 -18.23 9.93 8.35
CA ILE A 26 -18.28 8.49 8.05
C ILE A 26 -17.62 7.74 9.21
N PRO A 27 -18.22 6.66 9.74
CA PRO A 27 -17.60 5.82 10.74
C PRO A 27 -16.19 5.37 10.32
N ARG A 28 -15.21 5.41 11.25
CA ARG A 28 -13.80 5.09 10.94
C ARG A 28 -13.64 3.69 10.34
N GLU A 29 -14.45 2.75 10.79
CA GLU A 29 -14.44 1.37 10.33
C GLU A 29 -14.95 1.18 8.89
N GLU A 30 -15.63 2.16 8.33
CA GLU A 30 -16.07 2.18 6.93
C GLU A 30 -15.03 2.79 5.99
N ILE A 31 -13.93 3.33 6.53
CA ILE A 31 -12.84 3.92 5.73
C ILE A 31 -11.59 3.05 5.89
N TRP A 32 -11.05 2.62 4.78
CA TRP A 32 -9.77 1.93 4.71
C TRP A 32 -8.65 2.95 4.51
N ILE A 33 -7.68 2.97 5.44
CA ILE A 33 -6.50 3.82 5.36
C ILE A 33 -5.27 2.96 5.11
N THR A 34 -4.60 3.21 3.99
CA THR A 34 -3.24 2.73 3.71
C THR A 34 -2.26 3.86 3.93
N SER A 35 -1.18 3.60 4.68
CA SER A 35 -0.02 4.49 4.74
C SER A 35 1.28 3.71 4.59
N LYS A 36 2.40 4.41 4.42
CA LYS A 36 3.70 3.80 4.11
C LYS A 36 4.81 4.46 4.94
N LEU A 37 5.64 3.62 5.54
CA LEU A 37 6.87 4.04 6.21
C LEU A 37 7.95 4.39 5.18
N TRP A 38 8.70 5.45 5.42
CA TRP A 38 9.84 5.80 4.58
C TRP A 38 11.14 5.16 5.11
N PRO A 39 12.14 4.85 4.27
CA PRO A 39 13.39 4.19 4.72
C PRO A 39 14.11 4.87 5.88
N SER A 40 13.98 6.18 6.03
CA SER A 40 14.54 6.91 7.18
C SER A 40 13.89 6.53 8.51
N GLU A 41 12.76 5.82 8.50
CA GLU A 41 12.03 5.36 9.71
C GLU A 41 12.23 3.87 9.99
N TYR A 42 13.00 3.17 9.14
CA TYR A 42 13.23 1.73 9.27
C TYR A 42 14.21 1.40 10.38
N GLY A 43 14.01 0.26 11.03
CA GLY A 43 14.85 -0.33 12.04
C GLY A 43 14.09 -0.79 13.27
N GLU A 44 14.58 -1.84 13.93
CA GLU A 44 13.96 -2.40 15.13
C GLU A 44 13.90 -1.36 16.25
N GLY A 45 12.73 -1.18 16.87
CA GLY A 45 12.44 -0.16 17.88
C GLY A 45 12.28 1.28 17.33
N LYS A 46 12.84 1.58 16.17
CA LYS A 46 12.71 2.88 15.50
C LYS A 46 11.40 2.96 14.75
N THR A 47 11.06 1.89 14.04
CA THR A 47 9.82 1.77 13.28
C THR A 47 8.60 1.77 14.19
N ALA A 48 8.67 1.13 15.35
CA ALA A 48 7.60 1.18 16.33
C ALA A 48 7.23 2.63 16.72
N LYS A 49 8.23 3.47 16.99
CA LYS A 49 8.03 4.91 17.29
C LYS A 49 7.48 5.70 16.10
N ALA A 50 7.88 5.31 14.88
CA ALA A 50 7.38 5.93 13.66
C ALA A 50 5.90 5.63 13.44
N ILE A 51 5.47 4.39 13.73
CA ILE A 51 4.07 3.96 13.68
C ILE A 51 3.22 4.78 14.67
N ASP A 52 3.67 4.93 15.92
CA ASP A 52 2.96 5.74 16.92
C ASP A 52 2.76 7.19 16.44
N LYS A 53 3.81 7.82 15.90
CA LYS A 53 3.72 9.16 15.32
C LYS A 53 2.81 9.25 14.08
N MET A 54 2.75 8.17 13.30
CA MET A 54 1.86 8.09 12.14
C MET A 54 0.40 8.05 12.57
N LEU A 55 0.06 7.26 13.60
CA LEU A 55 -1.26 7.22 14.21
C LEU A 55 -1.67 8.60 14.77
N GLU A 56 -0.76 9.32 15.44
CA GLU A 56 -1.00 10.69 15.90
C GLU A 56 -1.32 11.64 14.73
N ARG A 57 -0.55 11.57 13.62
CA ARG A 57 -0.79 12.40 12.44
C ARG A 57 -2.12 12.07 11.76
N LEU A 58 -2.45 10.79 11.65
CA LEU A 58 -3.69 10.30 11.07
C LEU A 58 -4.91 10.46 12.00
N GLN A 59 -4.68 10.83 13.28
CA GLN A 59 -5.73 11.00 14.29
C GLN A 59 -6.64 9.77 14.43
N THR A 60 -6.04 8.58 14.45
CA THR A 60 -6.73 7.28 14.51
C THR A 60 -5.96 6.31 15.39
N ASP A 61 -6.66 5.34 15.97
CA ASP A 61 -6.06 4.32 16.83
C ASP A 61 -5.45 3.16 16.02
N TYR A 62 -5.79 3.04 14.74
CA TYR A 62 -5.27 1.97 13.88
C TYR A 62 -5.16 2.38 12.41
N ILE A 63 -4.27 1.71 11.69
CA ILE A 63 -4.10 1.76 10.24
C ILE A 63 -4.59 0.44 9.65
N ASP A 64 -5.36 0.46 8.56
CA ASP A 64 -5.87 -0.75 7.94
C ASP A 64 -4.79 -1.51 7.18
N LEU A 65 -3.91 -0.81 6.47
CA LEU A 65 -2.77 -1.39 5.77
C LEU A 65 -1.54 -0.49 5.91
N LEU A 66 -0.46 -1.03 6.45
CA LEU A 66 0.84 -0.35 6.53
C LEU A 66 1.85 -1.03 5.62
N LEU A 67 2.52 -0.24 4.77
CA LEU A 67 3.52 -0.72 3.83
C LEU A 67 4.92 -0.22 4.17
N LEU A 68 5.93 -1.03 3.92
CA LEU A 68 7.29 -0.54 3.69
C LEU A 68 7.33 0.09 2.30
N HIS A 69 7.63 1.39 2.20
CA HIS A 69 7.50 2.16 0.95
C HIS A 69 8.57 1.82 -0.09
N GLN A 70 9.78 1.47 0.36
CA GLN A 70 10.93 1.20 -0.48
C GLN A 70 11.80 0.10 0.12
N GLN A 71 12.54 -0.60 -0.73
CA GLN A 71 13.40 -1.74 -0.38
C GLN A 71 14.82 -1.34 0.05
N PHE A 72 14.97 -0.24 0.81
CA PHE A 72 16.27 0.26 1.26
C PHE A 72 16.31 0.38 2.79
N GLY A 73 17.51 0.42 3.35
CA GLY A 73 17.70 0.56 4.80
C GLY A 73 17.42 -0.74 5.57
N ASP A 74 17.16 -0.64 6.87
CA ASP A 74 16.87 -1.80 7.74
C ASP A 74 15.40 -2.22 7.67
N TYR A 75 14.98 -2.68 6.48
CA TYR A 75 13.59 -3.13 6.25
C TYR A 75 13.25 -4.43 7.02
N LEU A 76 14.22 -5.29 7.34
CA LEU A 76 13.96 -6.48 8.16
C LEU A 76 13.68 -6.11 9.61
N GLY A 77 14.43 -5.17 10.18
CA GLY A 77 14.12 -4.62 11.50
C GLY A 77 12.78 -3.90 11.53
N ALA A 78 12.44 -3.15 10.44
CA ALA A 78 11.16 -2.52 10.30
C ALA A 78 10.01 -3.53 10.21
N TRP A 79 10.19 -4.62 9.45
CA TRP A 79 9.18 -5.68 9.33
C TRP A 79 8.81 -6.29 10.67
N LYS A 80 9.81 -6.59 11.52
CA LYS A 80 9.57 -7.09 12.88
C LYS A 80 8.73 -6.15 13.74
N ASP A 81 8.98 -4.85 13.66
CA ASP A 81 8.18 -3.86 14.40
C ASP A 81 6.76 -3.75 13.83
N MET A 82 6.59 -3.90 12.52
CA MET A 82 5.25 -3.95 11.90
C MET A 82 4.47 -5.18 12.35
N GLU A 83 5.09 -6.35 12.45
CA GLU A 83 4.47 -7.57 13.01
C GLU A 83 4.03 -7.37 14.46
N LYS A 84 4.86 -6.70 15.28
CA LYS A 84 4.48 -6.31 16.65
C LYS A 84 3.28 -5.36 16.66
N ALA A 85 3.26 -4.38 15.76
CA ALA A 85 2.16 -3.43 15.65
C ALA A 85 0.83 -4.11 15.25
N VAL A 86 0.88 -5.21 14.47
CA VAL A 86 -0.29 -6.06 14.21
C VAL A 86 -0.75 -6.74 15.51
N ALA A 87 0.15 -7.33 16.27
CA ALA A 87 -0.18 -7.97 17.55
C ALA A 87 -0.76 -6.96 18.58
N GLU A 88 -0.33 -5.70 18.52
CA GLU A 88 -0.84 -4.59 19.35
C GLU A 88 -2.11 -3.95 18.80
N SER A 89 -2.67 -4.47 17.70
CA SER A 89 -3.87 -3.93 17.02
C SER A 89 -3.73 -2.48 16.53
N LYS A 90 -2.52 -1.96 16.41
CA LYS A 90 -2.20 -0.65 15.81
C LYS A 90 -2.28 -0.69 14.29
N VAL A 91 -2.08 -1.86 13.70
CA VAL A 91 -2.12 -2.10 12.25
C VAL A 91 -2.91 -3.38 12.01
N LYS A 92 -3.86 -3.37 11.07
CA LYS A 92 -4.66 -4.57 10.75
C LYS A 92 -3.96 -5.50 9.77
N SER A 93 -3.26 -4.95 8.80
CA SER A 93 -2.52 -5.72 7.79
C SER A 93 -1.24 -5.00 7.39
N ILE A 94 -0.23 -5.77 7.01
CA ILE A 94 1.08 -5.26 6.63
C ILE A 94 1.48 -5.75 5.24
N GLY A 95 2.28 -4.96 4.55
CA GLY A 95 2.70 -5.27 3.20
C GLY A 95 3.95 -4.50 2.77
N LEU A 96 4.28 -4.66 1.52
CA LEU A 96 5.48 -4.12 0.90
C LEU A 96 5.10 -3.21 -0.26
N SER A 97 5.96 -2.24 -0.59
CA SER A 97 5.87 -1.45 -1.80
C SER A 97 7.24 -1.36 -2.46
N ASN A 98 7.28 -1.61 -3.78
CA ASN A 98 8.51 -1.57 -4.58
C ASN A 98 9.60 -2.57 -4.14
N PHE A 99 9.19 -3.70 -3.58
CA PHE A 99 10.10 -4.81 -3.26
C PHE A 99 10.14 -5.80 -4.40
N GLU A 100 11.34 -6.20 -4.79
CA GLU A 100 11.58 -7.15 -5.87
C GLU A 100 12.87 -7.95 -5.64
N SER A 101 13.07 -8.98 -6.46
CA SER A 101 14.27 -9.81 -6.49
C SER A 101 14.69 -10.34 -5.10
N GLU A 102 15.96 -10.24 -4.74
CA GLU A 102 16.52 -10.79 -3.50
C GLU A 102 15.90 -10.18 -2.25
N ARG A 103 15.61 -8.87 -2.26
CA ARG A 103 15.06 -8.17 -1.08
C ARG A 103 13.63 -8.58 -0.76
N LEU A 104 12.85 -8.90 -1.77
CA LEU A 104 11.54 -9.51 -1.55
C LEU A 104 11.69 -10.88 -0.89
N GLU A 105 12.61 -11.73 -1.38
CA GLU A 105 12.86 -13.05 -0.82
C GLU A 105 13.36 -12.98 0.63
N GLU A 106 14.22 -12.03 0.96
CA GLU A 106 14.70 -11.83 2.33
C GLU A 106 13.55 -11.54 3.30
N VAL A 107 12.59 -10.69 2.90
CA VAL A 107 11.41 -10.44 3.74
C VAL A 107 10.53 -11.67 3.81
N LEU A 108 10.22 -12.33 2.69
CA LEU A 108 9.39 -13.53 2.67
C LEU A 108 9.97 -14.68 3.50
N ALA A 109 11.30 -14.81 3.54
CA ALA A 109 11.98 -15.82 4.34
C ALA A 109 12.01 -15.49 5.84
N ALA A 110 12.06 -14.21 6.21
CA ALA A 110 12.15 -13.75 7.59
C ALA A 110 10.79 -13.53 8.26
N ALA A 111 9.74 -13.32 7.46
CA ALA A 111 8.41 -12.95 7.94
C ALA A 111 7.74 -14.08 8.73
N THR A 112 7.14 -13.76 9.87
CA THR A 112 6.19 -14.62 10.59
C THR A 112 4.76 -14.33 10.16
N ILE A 113 4.50 -13.11 9.70
CA ILE A 113 3.25 -12.68 9.03
C ILE A 113 3.61 -12.37 7.58
N ASN A 114 3.07 -13.14 6.63
CA ASN A 114 3.31 -12.87 5.22
C ASN A 114 2.77 -11.49 4.82
N PRO A 115 3.44 -10.76 3.89
CA PRO A 115 2.88 -9.55 3.33
C PRO A 115 1.50 -9.81 2.74
N SER A 116 0.49 -9.06 3.15
CA SER A 116 -0.86 -9.17 2.57
C SER A 116 -0.90 -8.59 1.16
N VAL A 117 -0.11 -7.54 0.94
CA VAL A 117 -0.08 -6.76 -0.31
C VAL A 117 1.37 -6.50 -0.72
N LEU A 118 1.62 -6.57 -2.02
CA LEU A 118 2.81 -6.02 -2.66
C LEU A 118 2.37 -4.93 -3.66
N GLN A 119 2.54 -3.66 -3.26
CA GLN A 119 2.18 -2.51 -4.08
C GLN A 119 3.34 -2.17 -5.02
N VAL A 120 3.11 -2.31 -6.33
CA VAL A 120 4.11 -2.09 -7.38
C VAL A 120 3.48 -1.42 -8.60
N GLU A 121 4.32 -0.88 -9.48
CA GLU A 121 3.86 -0.47 -10.79
C GLU A 121 3.18 -1.64 -11.50
N CYS A 122 1.91 -1.47 -11.85
CA CYS A 122 1.19 -2.49 -12.60
C CYS A 122 0.07 -1.83 -13.42
N HIS A 123 0.14 -1.99 -14.73
CA HIS A 123 -0.80 -1.43 -15.69
C HIS A 123 -0.84 -2.33 -16.94
N PRO A 124 -1.71 -2.10 -17.94
CA PRO A 124 -1.86 -2.97 -19.10
C PRO A 124 -0.58 -3.30 -19.86
N TYR A 125 0.40 -2.38 -19.90
CA TYR A 125 1.71 -2.61 -20.54
C TYR A 125 2.75 -3.23 -19.60
N TYR A 126 2.48 -3.30 -18.29
CA TYR A 126 3.40 -3.89 -17.31
C TYR A 126 2.61 -4.70 -16.28
N GLN A 127 2.27 -5.93 -16.62
CA GLN A 127 1.27 -6.74 -15.93
C GLN A 127 1.79 -7.52 -14.72
N GLN A 128 3.08 -7.52 -14.44
CA GLN A 128 3.70 -8.21 -13.29
C GLN A 128 3.41 -9.74 -13.23
N ASN A 129 3.32 -10.41 -14.39
CA ASN A 129 2.90 -11.80 -14.43
C ASN A 129 3.83 -12.76 -13.68
N ASP A 130 5.15 -12.54 -13.73
CA ASP A 130 6.11 -13.39 -13.04
C ASP A 130 6.14 -13.09 -11.53
N LEU A 131 6.01 -11.82 -11.15
CA LEU A 131 5.90 -11.42 -9.75
C LEU A 131 4.64 -12.01 -9.11
N LYS A 132 3.49 -11.99 -9.81
CA LYS A 132 2.25 -12.63 -9.34
C LYS A 132 2.43 -14.10 -9.04
N LYS A 133 3.10 -14.84 -9.92
CA LYS A 133 3.40 -16.27 -9.69
C LYS A 133 4.30 -16.49 -8.49
N ARG A 134 5.30 -15.61 -8.31
CA ARG A 134 6.28 -15.69 -7.23
C ARG A 134 5.66 -15.50 -5.86
N ILE A 135 4.74 -14.54 -5.71
CA ILE A 135 4.11 -14.21 -4.42
C ILE A 135 2.86 -15.03 -4.12
N ALA A 136 2.28 -15.74 -5.10
CA ALA A 136 1.07 -16.55 -4.92
C ALA A 136 1.16 -17.57 -3.77
N PRO A 137 2.30 -18.28 -3.54
CA PRO A 137 2.43 -19.22 -2.42
C PRO A 137 2.26 -18.60 -1.03
N TYR A 138 2.47 -17.28 -0.91
CA TYR A 138 2.37 -16.52 0.34
C TYR A 138 0.99 -15.89 0.55
N ASN A 139 0.05 -16.08 -0.39
CA ASN A 139 -1.25 -15.40 -0.43
C ASN A 139 -1.13 -13.86 -0.50
N THR A 140 -0.01 -13.34 -0.97
CA THR A 140 0.22 -11.92 -1.20
C THR A 140 -0.48 -11.50 -2.49
N VAL A 141 -1.18 -10.36 -2.49
CA VAL A 141 -1.84 -9.82 -3.69
C VAL A 141 -1.09 -8.61 -4.22
N ILE A 142 -1.13 -8.41 -5.54
CA ILE A 142 -0.63 -7.18 -6.16
C ILE A 142 -1.64 -6.05 -5.96
N GLU A 143 -1.16 -4.91 -5.48
CA GLU A 143 -1.84 -3.63 -5.56
C GLU A 143 -1.10 -2.75 -6.57
N SER A 144 -1.84 -2.16 -7.50
CA SER A 144 -1.22 -1.38 -8.57
C SER A 144 -1.02 0.08 -8.15
N TRP A 145 0.20 0.60 -8.19
CA TRP A 145 0.37 2.01 -8.40
C TRP A 145 0.56 2.28 -9.91
N TYR A 146 0.23 3.47 -10.37
CA TYR A 146 0.23 3.84 -11.79
C TYR A 146 -0.79 3.06 -12.69
N PRO A 147 -1.95 2.61 -12.19
CA PRO A 147 -2.84 1.74 -12.98
C PRO A 147 -3.38 2.39 -14.26
N LEU A 148 -3.46 3.72 -14.29
CA LEU A 148 -3.94 4.54 -15.41
C LEU A 148 -2.84 5.39 -16.07
N GLY A 149 -1.55 5.03 -15.89
CA GLY A 149 -0.43 5.71 -16.51
C GLY A 149 -0.34 7.21 -16.18
N HIS A 150 -0.67 7.64 -14.94
CA HIS A 150 -0.81 9.05 -14.53
C HIS A 150 -1.72 9.90 -15.46
N GLY A 151 -2.67 9.28 -16.12
CA GLY A 151 -3.53 9.94 -17.09
C GLY A 151 -2.92 10.03 -18.49
N ASP A 152 -1.95 9.14 -18.81
CA ASP A 152 -1.40 9.05 -20.15
C ASP A 152 -2.51 8.71 -21.16
N ALA A 153 -2.78 9.66 -22.06
CA ALA A 153 -3.82 9.50 -23.06
C ALA A 153 -3.57 8.27 -23.96
N ALA A 154 -2.30 8.00 -24.30
CA ALA A 154 -1.96 6.85 -25.14
C ALA A 154 -2.37 5.52 -24.49
N LEU A 155 -2.24 5.39 -23.16
CA LEU A 155 -2.68 4.23 -22.43
C LEU A 155 -4.21 4.19 -22.30
N ILE A 156 -4.83 5.32 -21.90
CA ILE A 156 -6.27 5.36 -21.62
C ILE A 156 -7.10 5.23 -22.90
N GLU A 157 -6.65 5.83 -24.01
CA GLU A 157 -7.35 5.85 -25.29
C GLU A 157 -7.08 4.63 -26.19
N GLU A 158 -6.45 3.60 -25.63
CA GLU A 158 -6.24 2.35 -26.39
C GLU A 158 -7.57 1.85 -26.98
N PRO A 159 -7.60 1.47 -28.28
CA PRO A 159 -8.84 1.04 -28.94
C PRO A 159 -9.55 -0.12 -28.27
N VAL A 160 -8.83 -0.99 -27.57
CA VAL A 160 -9.42 -2.10 -26.82
C VAL A 160 -10.25 -1.59 -25.64
N PHE A 161 -9.78 -0.56 -24.93
CA PHE A 161 -10.52 0.03 -23.81
C PHE A 161 -11.74 0.81 -24.30
N THR A 162 -11.63 1.53 -25.41
CA THR A 162 -12.77 2.20 -26.02
C THR A 162 -13.90 1.24 -26.37
N LYS A 163 -13.57 0.11 -27.01
CA LYS A 163 -14.55 -0.95 -27.31
C LYS A 163 -15.19 -1.55 -26.05
N LEU A 164 -14.42 -1.74 -24.99
CA LEU A 164 -14.93 -2.25 -23.72
C LEU A 164 -15.82 -1.21 -23.03
N ALA A 165 -15.39 0.05 -23.01
CA ALA A 165 -16.15 1.16 -22.46
C ALA A 165 -17.53 1.29 -23.13
N GLU A 166 -17.57 1.28 -24.46
CA GLU A 166 -18.83 1.28 -25.25
C GLU A 166 -19.69 0.08 -24.89
N LYS A 167 -19.12 -1.13 -24.88
CA LYS A 167 -19.84 -2.38 -24.57
C LYS A 167 -20.52 -2.35 -23.19
N TYR A 168 -19.87 -1.76 -22.20
CA TYR A 168 -20.35 -1.75 -20.81
C TYR A 168 -20.97 -0.43 -20.36
N GLY A 169 -21.06 0.57 -21.24
CA GLY A 169 -21.59 1.90 -20.90
C GLY A 169 -20.76 2.61 -19.82
N LYS A 170 -19.42 2.52 -19.91
CA LYS A 170 -18.44 3.07 -18.97
C LYS A 170 -17.48 4.03 -19.69
N THR A 171 -16.63 4.70 -18.94
CA THR A 171 -15.47 5.38 -19.51
C THR A 171 -14.29 4.43 -19.67
N ASN A 172 -13.29 4.78 -20.49
CA ASN A 172 -12.10 3.95 -20.66
C ASN A 172 -11.34 3.72 -19.33
N ALA A 173 -11.37 4.70 -18.43
CA ALA A 173 -10.74 4.58 -17.11
C ALA A 173 -11.53 3.71 -16.12
N GLN A 174 -12.82 3.49 -16.35
CA GLN A 174 -13.68 2.61 -15.55
C GLN A 174 -13.63 1.17 -16.03
#